data_fcb28e47651664f7e797bc328c0023c5
#
_entry.id   fcb28e47651664f7e797bc328c0023c5
#
_cell.length_a   1.000
_cell.length_b   1.000
_cell.length_c   1.000
_cell.angle_alpha   90.00
_cell.angle_beta   90.00
_cell.angle_gamma   90.00
#
_symmetry.space_group_name_H-M   'P 1'
#
loop_
_entity.id
_entity.type
_entity.pdbx_description
1 polymer ?
#
loop_
_entity_poly.entity_id
_entity_poly.type
_entity_poly.pdbx_seq_one_letter_code
_entity_poly.pdbx_strand_id
1 'polypeptide(L)'
;MRTHLYRGVLALLVALVFSAPAFAQGIVKGKVVDEKGQPVADAKVSIAGPARNAETKTNNRGEFVQVGLQSGRYTVTVSKDKVGQAAQQVNVSQGTPAEANFTLTPTSGMSPEQKAVQEAAASAIDALRAGRDDEAITKLNDVVTKLPTCSDCYYNLGLAYTHKQQWAEAETALKKAIELKPTNPDPYNGLANVYNAQKKFDEALAMNQKATELAGSTAGAGGGGSAEAVYNQGVVLFNAGKYAEAKGQFESATKADPNNANAFYQLGMTNLNLGQIPEAVSALETFLKLAPNDPKAAQVQQSLPALQQMIKK
;
A
#
# COMPACT_ATOMS: atom_id res chain seq x y z
N MET A 1 3.08 -7.05 83.45
CA MET A 1 2.89 -8.05 82.42
C MET A 1 2.63 -7.32 81.11
N ARG A 2 3.51 -7.48 80.19
CA ARG A 2 3.69 -6.57 79.05
C ARG A 2 2.92 -7.06 77.83
N THR A 3 2.05 -6.21 77.31
CA THR A 3 1.38 -6.38 76.04
C THR A 3 2.07 -5.53 74.98
N HIS A 4 2.62 -6.16 73.96
CA HIS A 4 3.27 -5.49 72.83
C HIS A 4 2.21 -5.19 71.75
N LEU A 5 2.06 -3.90 71.46
CA LEU A 5 1.30 -3.35 70.36
C LEU A 5 2.15 -3.46 69.10
N TYR A 6 1.75 -4.25 68.11
CA TYR A 6 2.32 -4.18 66.75
C TYR A 6 1.47 -3.25 65.87
N ARG A 7 2.03 -2.12 65.52
CA ARG A 7 1.53 -1.22 64.52
C ARG A 7 1.84 -1.82 63.13
N GLY A 8 0.80 -2.31 62.43
CA GLY A 8 0.90 -2.68 61.04
C GLY A 8 0.87 -1.41 60.18
N VAL A 9 1.97 -1.17 59.45
CA VAL A 9 2.05 -0.17 58.38
C VAL A 9 1.43 -0.81 57.14
N LEU A 10 0.26 -0.32 56.72
CA LEU A 10 -0.40 -0.71 55.48
C LEU A 10 0.27 0.05 54.34
N ALA A 11 1.20 -0.58 53.64
CA ALA A 11 1.77 -0.05 52.40
C ALA A 11 0.76 -0.16 51.25
N LEU A 12 0.19 0.97 50.89
CA LEU A 12 -0.69 1.08 49.69
C LEU A 12 0.21 1.01 48.44
N LEU A 13 0.30 -0.17 47.83
CA LEU A 13 0.89 -0.34 46.51
C LEU A 13 -0.10 0.23 45.46
N VAL A 14 0.11 1.48 45.04
CA VAL A 14 -0.55 2.05 43.87
C VAL A 14 0.05 1.38 42.64
N ALA A 15 -0.62 0.35 42.15
CA ALA A 15 -0.33 -0.21 40.84
C ALA A 15 -0.71 0.84 39.77
N LEU A 16 0.26 1.58 39.28
CA LEU A 16 0.18 2.36 38.07
C LEU A 16 -0.01 1.38 36.89
N VAL A 17 -1.27 1.10 36.57
CA VAL A 17 -1.62 0.44 35.31
C VAL A 17 -1.29 1.45 34.21
N PHE A 18 -0.11 1.33 33.63
CA PHE A 18 0.18 1.95 32.34
C PHE A 18 -0.72 1.25 31.33
N SER A 19 -1.91 1.82 31.08
CA SER A 19 -2.69 1.50 29.90
C SER A 19 -1.90 2.05 28.70
N ALA A 20 -1.03 1.21 28.12
CA ALA A 20 -0.52 1.50 26.79
C ALA A 20 -1.72 1.76 25.87
N PRO A 21 -1.73 2.84 25.09
CA PRO A 21 -2.80 3.06 24.15
C PRO A 21 -2.92 1.80 23.27
N ALA A 22 -4.09 1.18 23.29
CA ALA A 22 -4.39 0.10 22.37
C ALA A 22 -4.39 0.72 20.97
N PHE A 23 -3.23 0.73 20.32
CA PHE A 23 -3.16 1.07 18.92
C PHE A 23 -4.10 0.11 18.22
N ALA A 24 -5.15 0.66 17.58
CA ALA A 24 -6.07 -0.13 16.81
C ALA A 24 -5.25 -0.91 15.76
N GLN A 25 -5.14 -2.21 15.97
CA GLN A 25 -4.31 -3.07 15.12
C GLN A 25 -5.15 -3.49 13.92
N GLY A 26 -4.55 -3.47 12.74
CA GLY A 26 -5.15 -3.98 11.54
C GLY A 26 -5.34 -5.50 11.62
N ILE A 27 -6.40 -5.98 11.03
CA ILE A 27 -6.81 -7.39 11.05
C ILE A 27 -7.01 -7.85 9.60
N VAL A 28 -6.47 -9.02 9.27
CA VAL A 28 -6.85 -9.79 8.08
C VAL A 28 -7.54 -11.06 8.53
N LYS A 29 -8.70 -11.37 7.98
CA LYS A 29 -9.44 -12.60 8.20
C LYS A 29 -9.92 -13.17 6.88
N GLY A 30 -10.19 -14.47 6.84
CA GLY A 30 -10.71 -15.09 5.64
C GLY A 30 -11.05 -16.56 5.80
N LYS A 31 -11.56 -17.11 4.72
CA LYS A 31 -11.91 -18.52 4.60
C LYS A 31 -11.23 -19.14 3.40
N VAL A 32 -10.77 -20.36 3.55
CA VAL A 32 -10.10 -21.15 2.52
C VAL A 32 -10.93 -22.41 2.26
N VAL A 33 -11.31 -22.61 1.01
CA VAL A 33 -12.04 -23.78 0.54
C VAL A 33 -11.30 -24.44 -0.63
N ASP A 34 -11.57 -25.68 -0.90
CA ASP A 34 -11.15 -26.36 -2.12
C ASP A 34 -12.13 -26.11 -3.29
N GLU A 35 -11.86 -26.70 -4.46
CA GLU A 35 -12.71 -26.57 -5.66
C GLU A 35 -14.15 -27.10 -5.45
N LYS A 36 -14.35 -27.95 -4.45
CA LYS A 36 -15.67 -28.51 -4.12
C LYS A 36 -16.39 -27.70 -3.04
N GLY A 37 -15.77 -26.55 -2.63
CA GLY A 37 -16.30 -25.71 -1.56
C GLY A 37 -16.08 -26.26 -0.15
N GLN A 38 -15.29 -27.34 0.02
CA GLN A 38 -14.99 -27.91 1.33
C GLN A 38 -13.93 -27.07 2.06
N PRO A 39 -14.06 -26.86 3.39
CA PRO A 39 -13.07 -26.14 4.17
C PRO A 39 -11.69 -26.82 4.12
N VAL A 40 -10.63 -26.03 3.90
CA VAL A 40 -9.26 -26.52 3.94
C VAL A 40 -8.62 -26.18 5.28
N ALA A 41 -8.47 -27.20 6.14
CA ALA A 41 -7.80 -27.08 7.43
C ALA A 41 -6.28 -27.10 7.30
N ASP A 42 -5.57 -26.46 8.26
CA ASP A 42 -4.10 -26.40 8.32
C ASP A 42 -3.43 -25.88 7.05
N ALA A 43 -4.11 -25.09 6.23
CA ALA A 43 -3.48 -24.39 5.12
C ALA A 43 -2.54 -23.32 5.69
N LYS A 44 -1.33 -23.24 5.17
CA LYS A 44 -0.37 -22.19 5.51
C LYS A 44 -0.85 -20.86 4.91
N VAL A 45 -0.93 -19.82 5.74
CA VAL A 45 -1.30 -18.47 5.33
C VAL A 45 -0.12 -17.53 5.61
N SER A 46 0.52 -17.05 4.56
CA SER A 46 1.60 -16.06 4.63
C SER A 46 1.06 -14.69 4.25
N ILE A 47 1.36 -13.69 5.05
CA ILE A 47 0.89 -12.31 4.87
C ILE A 47 2.13 -11.41 4.77
N ALA A 48 2.42 -10.96 3.56
CA ALA A 48 3.57 -10.12 3.25
C ALA A 48 3.13 -8.67 3.05
N GLY A 49 3.79 -7.71 3.71
CA GLY A 49 3.44 -6.31 3.63
C GLY A 49 4.57 -5.37 4.07
N PRO A 50 4.30 -4.05 4.11
CA PRO A 50 5.33 -3.03 4.22
C PRO A 50 6.08 -3.03 5.55
N ALA A 51 5.45 -3.47 6.65
CA ALA A 51 6.05 -3.37 7.98
C ALA A 51 6.66 -4.68 8.47
N ARG A 52 6.00 -5.80 8.25
CA ARG A 52 6.49 -7.13 8.59
C ARG A 52 5.68 -8.21 7.88
N ASN A 53 6.30 -9.36 7.68
CA ASN A 53 5.60 -10.56 7.28
C ASN A 53 5.00 -11.25 8.50
N ALA A 54 3.82 -11.86 8.34
CA ALA A 54 3.16 -12.68 9.33
C ALA A 54 2.76 -14.02 8.72
N GLU A 55 2.71 -15.05 9.55
CA GLU A 55 2.26 -16.38 9.15
C GLU A 55 1.22 -16.88 10.14
N THR A 56 0.19 -17.54 9.62
CA THR A 56 -0.82 -18.25 10.41
C THR A 56 -1.29 -19.50 9.66
N LYS A 57 -2.25 -20.23 10.19
CA LYS A 57 -2.86 -21.40 9.56
C LYS A 57 -4.37 -21.34 9.66
N THR A 58 -5.06 -22.00 8.75
CA THR A 58 -6.51 -22.17 8.82
C THR A 58 -6.89 -23.18 9.89
N ASN A 59 -8.04 -22.94 10.54
CA ASN A 59 -8.66 -23.89 11.47
C ASN A 59 -9.43 -25.00 10.72
N ASN A 60 -10.11 -25.91 11.47
CA ASN A 60 -10.88 -27.01 10.90
C ASN A 60 -12.07 -26.56 10.03
N ARG A 61 -12.49 -25.29 10.11
CA ARG A 61 -13.52 -24.70 9.26
C ARG A 61 -12.95 -23.93 8.07
N GLY A 62 -11.62 -24.04 7.84
CA GLY A 62 -10.91 -23.32 6.80
C GLY A 62 -10.74 -21.82 7.09
N GLU A 63 -11.02 -21.35 8.30
CA GLU A 63 -10.97 -19.94 8.65
C GLU A 63 -9.59 -19.58 9.21
N PHE A 64 -9.13 -18.36 8.93
CA PHE A 64 -7.94 -17.79 9.53
C PHE A 64 -8.17 -16.35 9.96
N VAL A 65 -7.40 -15.90 10.94
CA VAL A 65 -7.36 -14.51 11.41
C VAL A 65 -5.91 -14.16 11.75
N GLN A 66 -5.46 -13.03 11.26
CA GLN A 66 -4.19 -12.42 11.65
C GLN A 66 -4.44 -11.00 12.17
N VAL A 67 -4.00 -10.74 13.38
CA VAL A 67 -4.07 -9.43 14.04
C VAL A 67 -2.69 -8.80 14.16
N GLY A 68 -2.62 -7.53 14.53
CA GLY A 68 -1.35 -6.86 14.80
C GLY A 68 -0.65 -6.35 13.55
N LEU A 69 -1.38 -6.15 12.47
CA LEU A 69 -0.85 -5.58 11.23
C LEU A 69 -0.94 -4.05 11.28
N GLN A 70 0.00 -3.37 10.67
CA GLN A 70 -0.09 -1.93 10.43
C GLN A 70 -0.99 -1.65 9.23
N SER A 71 -1.50 -0.43 9.11
CA SER A 71 -2.25 -0.04 7.92
C SER A 71 -1.34 -0.10 6.69
N GLY A 72 -1.86 -0.62 5.58
CA GLY A 72 -1.11 -0.77 4.34
C GLY A 72 -1.61 -1.90 3.46
N ARG A 73 -0.98 -2.04 2.30
CA ARG A 73 -1.28 -3.10 1.33
C ARG A 73 -0.49 -4.35 1.66
N TYR A 74 -1.18 -5.47 1.77
CA TYR A 74 -0.61 -6.79 2.07
C TYR A 74 -0.96 -7.79 0.98
N THR A 75 -0.01 -8.68 0.68
CA THR A 75 -0.27 -9.87 -0.13
C THR A 75 -0.50 -11.06 0.82
N VAL A 76 -1.67 -11.62 0.77
CA VAL A 76 -2.03 -12.84 1.50
C VAL A 76 -1.88 -14.01 0.55
N THR A 77 -1.00 -14.93 0.87
CA THR A 77 -0.78 -16.18 0.11
C THR A 77 -1.20 -17.37 0.97
N VAL A 78 -2.04 -18.22 0.41
CA VAL A 78 -2.50 -19.45 1.07
C VAL A 78 -2.01 -20.64 0.28
N SER A 79 -1.45 -21.64 0.97
CA SER A 79 -1.01 -22.89 0.35
C SER A 79 -1.30 -24.10 1.22
N LYS A 80 -1.63 -25.21 0.59
CA LYS A 80 -1.79 -26.53 1.21
C LYS A 80 -1.32 -27.60 0.24
N ASP A 81 -0.43 -28.47 0.71
CA ASP A 81 0.09 -29.57 -0.11
C ASP A 81 -1.04 -30.40 -0.68
N LYS A 82 -0.94 -30.74 -1.97
CA LYS A 82 -1.92 -31.52 -2.75
C LYS A 82 -3.30 -30.89 -2.90
N VAL A 83 -3.56 -29.74 -2.28
CA VAL A 83 -4.82 -28.99 -2.42
C VAL A 83 -4.67 -27.79 -3.31
N GLY A 84 -3.55 -27.05 -3.20
CA GLY A 84 -3.29 -25.91 -4.07
C GLY A 84 -2.69 -24.71 -3.37
N GLN A 85 -2.56 -23.63 -4.14
CA GLN A 85 -2.08 -22.33 -3.69
C GLN A 85 -2.91 -21.22 -4.32
N ALA A 86 -3.14 -20.13 -3.58
CA ALA A 86 -3.75 -18.91 -4.10
C ALA A 86 -3.18 -17.70 -3.37
N ALA A 87 -3.20 -16.53 -4.02
CA ALA A 87 -2.76 -15.27 -3.44
C ALA A 87 -3.73 -14.14 -3.79
N GLN A 88 -3.90 -13.19 -2.85
CA GLN A 88 -4.74 -12.02 -3.01
C GLN A 88 -4.10 -10.81 -2.32
N GLN A 89 -4.22 -9.63 -2.92
CA GLN A 89 -3.85 -8.39 -2.26
C GLN A 89 -5.04 -7.84 -1.45
N VAL A 90 -4.75 -7.37 -0.24
CA VAL A 90 -5.73 -6.73 0.64
C VAL A 90 -5.17 -5.44 1.21
N ASN A 91 -6.02 -4.45 1.40
CA ASN A 91 -5.68 -3.23 2.11
C ASN A 91 -6.12 -3.38 3.57
N VAL A 92 -5.16 -3.29 4.48
CA VAL A 92 -5.41 -3.33 5.92
C VAL A 92 -5.55 -1.92 6.42
N SER A 93 -6.67 -1.63 7.09
CA SER A 93 -6.92 -0.37 7.81
C SER A 93 -7.18 -0.66 9.28
N GLN A 94 -7.07 0.39 10.11
CA GLN A 94 -7.40 0.28 11.52
C GLN A 94 -8.94 0.23 11.70
N GLY A 95 -9.40 -0.65 12.57
CA GLY A 95 -10.82 -0.71 12.96
C GLY A 95 -11.72 -1.58 12.08
N THR A 96 -11.38 -1.86 10.84
CA THR A 96 -12.16 -2.74 9.96
C THR A 96 -11.30 -3.92 9.49
N PRO A 97 -11.70 -5.18 9.76
CA PRO A 97 -10.99 -6.34 9.27
C PRO A 97 -11.00 -6.40 7.73
N ALA A 98 -9.82 -6.55 7.12
CA ALA A 98 -9.71 -6.86 5.70
C ALA A 98 -10.07 -8.34 5.47
N GLU A 99 -10.88 -8.61 4.46
CA GLU A 99 -11.31 -9.97 4.13
C GLU A 99 -10.51 -10.54 2.95
N ALA A 100 -10.05 -11.79 3.08
CA ALA A 100 -9.31 -12.52 2.06
C ALA A 100 -9.83 -13.97 1.99
N ASN A 101 -10.75 -14.23 1.10
CA ASN A 101 -11.32 -15.55 0.89
C ASN A 101 -10.68 -16.24 -0.32
N PHE A 102 -10.35 -17.52 -0.20
CA PHE A 102 -9.61 -18.28 -1.18
C PHE A 102 -10.33 -19.58 -1.55
N THR A 103 -10.32 -19.88 -2.85
CA THR A 103 -10.57 -21.23 -3.35
C THR A 103 -9.23 -21.79 -3.82
N LEU A 104 -8.75 -22.86 -3.19
CA LEU A 104 -7.54 -23.55 -3.61
C LEU A 104 -7.86 -24.50 -4.74
N THR A 105 -7.16 -24.34 -5.85
CA THR A 105 -7.19 -25.28 -6.97
C THR A 105 -5.96 -26.20 -6.89
N PRO A 106 -6.10 -27.50 -7.10
CA PRO A 106 -4.96 -28.40 -7.02
C PRO A 106 -3.83 -27.99 -7.96
N THR A 107 -2.64 -27.76 -7.41
CA THR A 107 -1.44 -27.55 -8.21
C THR A 107 -0.99 -28.84 -8.92
N SER A 108 -1.62 -29.97 -8.61
CA SER A 108 -1.35 -31.25 -9.25
C SER A 108 -1.77 -31.36 -10.73
N GLY A 109 -2.45 -30.33 -11.25
CA GLY A 109 -2.76 -30.20 -12.68
C GLY A 109 -1.84 -29.28 -13.46
N MET A 110 -0.95 -28.53 -12.79
CA MET A 110 0.00 -27.67 -13.50
C MET A 110 1.15 -28.51 -14.08
N SER A 111 1.44 -28.30 -15.34
CA SER A 111 2.65 -28.91 -15.93
C SER A 111 3.91 -28.37 -15.22
N PRO A 112 5.01 -29.13 -15.22
CA PRO A 112 6.30 -28.63 -14.69
C PRO A 112 6.67 -27.26 -15.27
N GLU A 113 6.33 -27.01 -16.52
CA GLU A 113 6.58 -25.75 -17.21
C GLU A 113 5.71 -24.61 -16.65
N GLN A 114 4.41 -24.85 -16.43
CA GLN A 114 3.51 -23.87 -15.81
C GLN A 114 3.95 -23.51 -14.39
N LYS A 115 4.38 -24.51 -13.62
CA LYS A 115 4.94 -24.28 -12.27
C LYS A 115 6.21 -23.44 -12.34
N ALA A 116 7.12 -23.74 -13.25
CA ALA A 116 8.35 -22.97 -13.44
C ALA A 116 8.06 -21.51 -13.84
N VAL A 117 7.05 -21.25 -14.69
CA VAL A 117 6.61 -19.91 -15.07
C VAL A 117 6.05 -19.15 -13.86
N GLN A 118 5.24 -19.80 -13.02
CA GLN A 118 4.71 -19.20 -11.81
C GLN A 118 5.81 -18.86 -10.79
N GLU A 119 6.77 -19.77 -10.59
CA GLU A 119 7.92 -19.53 -9.71
C GLU A 119 8.81 -18.40 -10.26
N ALA A 120 9.02 -18.33 -11.56
CA ALA A 120 9.74 -17.23 -12.20
C ALA A 120 9.03 -15.89 -12.01
N ALA A 121 7.70 -15.84 -12.16
CA ALA A 121 6.90 -14.64 -11.91
C ALA A 121 7.00 -14.17 -10.45
N ALA A 122 6.88 -15.08 -9.49
CA ALA A 122 7.04 -14.76 -8.07
C ALA A 122 8.44 -14.22 -7.77
N SER A 123 9.49 -14.91 -8.27
CA SER A 123 10.88 -14.47 -8.11
C SER A 123 11.17 -13.11 -8.76
N ALA A 124 10.51 -12.78 -9.87
CA ALA A 124 10.61 -11.47 -10.50
C ALA A 124 10.00 -10.36 -9.65
N ILE A 125 8.86 -10.63 -9.03
CA ILE A 125 8.22 -9.67 -8.10
C ILE A 125 9.10 -9.44 -6.87
N ASP A 126 9.73 -10.47 -6.34
CA ASP A 126 10.66 -10.33 -5.22
C ASP A 126 11.92 -9.53 -5.61
N ALA A 127 12.43 -9.73 -6.83
CA ALA A 127 13.53 -8.92 -7.37
C ALA A 127 13.12 -7.44 -7.48
N LEU A 128 11.92 -7.15 -8.01
CA LEU A 128 11.38 -5.80 -8.13
C LEU A 128 11.25 -5.11 -6.75
N ARG A 129 10.70 -5.80 -5.76
CA ARG A 129 10.59 -5.31 -4.37
C ARG A 129 11.94 -5.03 -3.72
N ALA A 130 12.96 -5.78 -4.11
CA ALA A 130 14.33 -5.60 -3.63
C ALA A 130 15.13 -4.54 -4.43
N GLY A 131 14.49 -3.83 -5.38
CA GLY A 131 15.14 -2.83 -6.24
C GLY A 131 16.11 -3.44 -7.27
N ARG A 132 16.02 -4.75 -7.53
CA ARG A 132 16.83 -5.44 -8.55
C ARG A 132 16.09 -5.44 -9.89
N ASP A 133 15.90 -4.25 -10.44
CA ASP A 133 15.02 -4.03 -11.60
C ASP A 133 15.49 -4.78 -12.87
N ASP A 134 16.79 -4.87 -13.12
CA ASP A 134 17.32 -5.63 -14.29
C ASP A 134 17.01 -7.13 -14.19
N GLU A 135 17.12 -7.70 -12.99
CA GLU A 135 16.75 -9.09 -12.74
C GLU A 135 15.24 -9.30 -12.93
N ALA A 136 14.44 -8.37 -12.40
CA ALA A 136 12.99 -8.41 -12.55
C ALA A 136 12.57 -8.33 -14.02
N ILE A 137 13.12 -7.40 -14.80
CA ILE A 137 12.88 -7.25 -16.24
C ILE A 137 13.22 -8.54 -17.00
N THR A 138 14.38 -9.12 -16.74
CA THR A 138 14.82 -10.35 -17.41
C THR A 138 13.84 -11.49 -17.16
N LYS A 139 13.47 -11.71 -15.90
CA LYS A 139 12.52 -12.77 -15.52
C LYS A 139 11.10 -12.51 -16.04
N LEU A 140 10.63 -11.26 -15.97
CA LEU A 140 9.29 -10.91 -16.46
C LEU A 140 9.17 -11.03 -17.97
N ASN A 141 10.21 -10.69 -18.74
CA ASN A 141 10.23 -10.91 -20.19
C ASN A 141 10.13 -12.40 -20.55
N ASP A 142 10.83 -13.28 -19.81
CA ASP A 142 10.70 -14.72 -19.99
C ASP A 142 9.27 -15.20 -19.63
N VAL A 143 8.71 -14.68 -18.55
CA VAL A 143 7.34 -15.00 -18.12
C VAL A 143 6.31 -14.57 -19.15
N VAL A 144 6.35 -13.33 -19.65
CA VAL A 144 5.34 -12.84 -20.60
C VAL A 144 5.46 -13.47 -21.98
N THR A 145 6.65 -13.98 -22.32
CA THR A 145 6.87 -14.79 -23.53
C THR A 145 6.13 -16.12 -23.43
N LYS A 146 6.16 -16.76 -22.26
CA LYS A 146 5.50 -18.05 -22.01
C LYS A 146 4.02 -17.90 -21.64
N LEU A 147 3.65 -16.77 -21.04
CA LEU A 147 2.30 -16.47 -20.59
C LEU A 147 1.87 -15.07 -21.07
N PRO A 148 1.59 -14.88 -22.37
CA PRO A 148 1.30 -13.57 -22.96
C PRO A 148 -0.02 -12.94 -22.51
N THR A 149 -0.85 -13.67 -21.77
CA THR A 149 -2.11 -13.18 -21.20
C THR A 149 -1.99 -12.74 -19.73
N CYS A 150 -0.79 -12.76 -19.16
CA CYS A 150 -0.56 -12.35 -17.77
C CYS A 150 -0.55 -10.81 -17.63
N SER A 151 -1.71 -10.21 -17.39
CA SER A 151 -1.83 -8.76 -17.16
C SER A 151 -0.92 -8.26 -16.04
N ASP A 152 -0.90 -8.96 -14.91
CA ASP A 152 -0.11 -8.55 -13.73
C ASP A 152 1.41 -8.65 -14.01
N CYS A 153 1.83 -9.57 -14.87
CA CYS A 153 3.24 -9.66 -15.29
C CYS A 153 3.64 -8.44 -16.14
N TYR A 154 2.80 -8.02 -17.08
CA TYR A 154 3.03 -6.80 -17.85
C TYR A 154 2.99 -5.54 -16.99
N TYR A 155 2.10 -5.47 -16.00
CA TYR A 155 2.09 -4.37 -15.03
C TYR A 155 3.42 -4.29 -14.27
N ASN A 156 3.89 -5.40 -13.69
CA ASN A 156 5.16 -5.44 -12.97
C ASN A 156 6.35 -5.14 -13.89
N LEU A 157 6.32 -5.57 -15.14
CA LEU A 157 7.32 -5.21 -16.15
C LEU A 157 7.34 -3.70 -16.40
N GLY A 158 6.15 -3.08 -16.50
CA GLY A 158 6.01 -1.63 -16.62
C GLY A 158 6.56 -0.88 -15.41
N LEU A 159 6.35 -1.39 -14.20
CA LEU A 159 6.95 -0.81 -12.98
C LEU A 159 8.48 -0.90 -12.99
N ALA A 160 9.04 -2.07 -13.35
CA ALA A 160 10.48 -2.25 -13.43
C ALA A 160 11.14 -1.30 -14.46
N TYR A 161 10.53 -1.13 -15.63
CA TYR A 161 10.98 -0.14 -16.62
C TYR A 161 10.82 1.30 -16.12
N THR A 162 9.77 1.60 -15.37
CA THR A 162 9.57 2.93 -14.75
C THR A 162 10.67 3.27 -13.75
N HIS A 163 11.07 2.33 -12.89
CA HIS A 163 12.20 2.50 -11.96
C HIS A 163 13.50 2.80 -12.70
N LYS A 164 13.71 2.16 -13.84
CA LYS A 164 14.87 2.39 -14.71
C LYS A 164 14.73 3.62 -15.62
N GLN A 165 13.64 4.38 -15.53
CA GLN A 165 13.34 5.52 -16.40
C GLN A 165 13.30 5.17 -17.91
N GLN A 166 13.04 3.91 -18.22
CA GLN A 166 12.82 3.41 -19.58
C GLN A 166 11.37 3.62 -19.97
N TRP A 167 11.03 4.89 -20.26
CA TRP A 167 9.65 5.37 -20.36
C TRP A 167 8.87 4.73 -21.51
N ALA A 168 9.49 4.47 -22.66
CA ALA A 168 8.83 3.88 -23.82
C ALA A 168 8.46 2.41 -23.59
N GLU A 169 9.38 1.65 -22.97
CA GLU A 169 9.15 0.26 -22.60
C GLU A 169 8.12 0.16 -21.48
N ALA A 170 8.17 1.05 -20.49
CA ALA A 170 7.19 1.14 -19.42
C ALA A 170 5.78 1.41 -19.98
N GLU A 171 5.64 2.39 -20.87
CA GLU A 171 4.37 2.71 -21.52
C GLU A 171 3.82 1.52 -22.29
N THR A 172 4.66 0.83 -23.05
CA THR A 172 4.27 -0.36 -23.83
C THR A 172 3.76 -1.48 -22.93
N ALA A 173 4.50 -1.80 -21.86
CA ALA A 173 4.11 -2.86 -20.94
C ALA A 173 2.82 -2.52 -20.17
N LEU A 174 2.67 -1.28 -19.69
CA LEU A 174 1.48 -0.84 -18.97
C LEU A 174 0.24 -0.82 -19.87
N LYS A 175 0.37 -0.37 -21.13
CA LYS A 175 -0.72 -0.45 -22.10
C LYS A 175 -1.14 -1.89 -22.36
N LYS A 176 -0.18 -2.82 -22.44
CA LYS A 176 -0.51 -4.25 -22.61
C LYS A 176 -1.22 -4.81 -21.38
N ALA A 177 -0.84 -4.39 -20.17
CA ALA A 177 -1.57 -4.76 -18.96
C ALA A 177 -3.03 -4.27 -18.97
N ILE A 178 -3.28 -3.04 -19.45
CA ILE A 178 -4.62 -2.46 -19.60
C ILE A 178 -5.43 -3.23 -20.66
N GLU A 179 -4.82 -3.53 -21.80
CA GLU A 179 -5.48 -4.32 -22.87
C GLU A 179 -5.99 -5.65 -22.33
N LEU A 180 -5.18 -6.35 -21.54
CA LEU A 180 -5.51 -7.64 -20.97
C LEU A 180 -6.54 -7.55 -19.83
N LYS A 181 -6.52 -6.48 -19.03
CA LYS A 181 -7.43 -6.28 -17.88
C LYS A 181 -7.81 -4.81 -17.71
N PRO A 182 -8.75 -4.31 -18.55
CA PRO A 182 -9.08 -2.88 -18.58
C PRO A 182 -9.79 -2.36 -17.32
N THR A 183 -10.21 -3.24 -16.42
CA THR A 183 -10.86 -2.88 -15.15
C THR A 183 -9.88 -2.74 -13.97
N ASN A 184 -8.59 -3.06 -14.18
CA ASN A 184 -7.59 -2.89 -13.14
C ASN A 184 -7.10 -1.42 -13.10
N PRO A 185 -7.25 -0.66 -11.98
CA PRO A 185 -6.80 0.72 -11.88
C PRO A 185 -5.27 0.88 -11.85
N ASP A 186 -4.53 -0.14 -11.39
CA ASP A 186 -3.08 -0.04 -11.15
C ASP A 186 -2.25 0.31 -12.40
N PRO A 187 -2.46 -0.33 -13.57
CA PRO A 187 -1.73 0.04 -14.78
C PRO A 187 -2.02 1.47 -15.27
N TYR A 188 -3.22 2.01 -15.03
CA TYR A 188 -3.53 3.40 -15.35
C TYR A 188 -2.76 4.37 -14.46
N ASN A 189 -2.65 4.09 -13.14
CA ASN A 189 -1.80 4.85 -12.24
C ASN A 189 -0.32 4.77 -12.67
N GLY A 190 0.14 3.59 -13.08
CA GLY A 190 1.49 3.42 -13.65
C GLY A 190 1.73 4.30 -14.88
N LEU A 191 0.79 4.31 -15.83
CA LEU A 191 0.88 5.17 -17.02
C LEU A 191 0.85 6.67 -16.67
N ALA A 192 0.02 7.06 -15.70
CA ALA A 192 -0.01 8.45 -15.24
C ALA A 192 1.36 8.88 -14.70
N ASN A 193 2.05 8.02 -13.96
CA ASN A 193 3.40 8.29 -13.47
C ASN A 193 4.42 8.41 -14.61
N VAL A 194 4.33 7.53 -15.61
CA VAL A 194 5.19 7.57 -16.81
C VAL A 194 4.97 8.87 -17.58
N TYR A 195 3.72 9.25 -17.84
CA TYR A 195 3.39 10.49 -18.55
C TYR A 195 3.77 11.73 -17.76
N ASN A 196 3.59 11.72 -16.43
CA ASN A 196 4.03 12.81 -15.56
C ASN A 196 5.56 13.01 -15.64
N ALA A 197 6.35 11.93 -15.60
CA ALA A 197 7.80 11.98 -15.75
C ALA A 197 8.23 12.54 -17.13
N GLN A 198 7.45 12.23 -18.16
CA GLN A 198 7.63 12.78 -19.53
C GLN A 198 7.08 14.22 -19.70
N LYS A 199 6.51 14.81 -18.65
CA LYS A 199 5.82 16.12 -18.66
C LYS A 199 4.59 16.19 -19.60
N LYS A 200 4.02 15.04 -19.91
CA LYS A 200 2.75 14.89 -20.65
C LYS A 200 1.60 14.96 -19.63
N PHE A 201 1.36 16.16 -19.09
CA PHE A 201 0.49 16.33 -17.90
C PHE A 201 -0.98 16.06 -18.20
N ASP A 202 -1.47 16.38 -19.39
CA ASP A 202 -2.87 16.15 -19.74
C ASP A 202 -3.15 14.65 -19.89
N GLU A 203 -2.25 13.88 -20.50
CA GLU A 203 -2.33 12.41 -20.58
C GLU A 203 -2.22 11.77 -19.18
N ALA A 204 -1.33 12.29 -18.33
CA ALA A 204 -1.22 11.82 -16.96
C ALA A 204 -2.50 12.05 -16.16
N LEU A 205 -3.14 13.21 -16.30
CA LEU A 205 -4.43 13.51 -15.66
C LEU A 205 -5.53 12.58 -16.16
N ALA A 206 -5.61 12.32 -17.48
CA ALA A 206 -6.60 11.41 -18.04
C ALA A 206 -6.44 9.97 -17.49
N MET A 207 -5.20 9.49 -17.35
CA MET A 207 -4.94 8.16 -16.78
C MET A 207 -5.28 8.11 -15.28
N ASN A 208 -4.94 9.12 -14.50
CA ASN A 208 -5.32 9.20 -13.09
C ASN A 208 -6.85 9.25 -12.90
N GLN A 209 -7.55 10.01 -13.75
CA GLN A 209 -9.02 10.05 -13.71
C GLN A 209 -9.60 8.66 -13.97
N LYS A 210 -9.08 7.96 -14.97
CA LYS A 210 -9.54 6.60 -15.30
C LYS A 210 -9.28 5.62 -14.15
N ALA A 211 -8.10 5.70 -13.51
CA ALA A 211 -7.78 4.90 -12.33
C ALA A 211 -8.76 5.18 -11.17
N THR A 212 -9.10 6.46 -10.94
CA THR A 212 -10.05 6.88 -9.90
C THR A 212 -11.46 6.35 -10.17
N GLU A 213 -11.95 6.46 -11.40
CA GLU A 213 -13.26 5.93 -11.82
C GLU A 213 -13.35 4.42 -11.57
N LEU A 214 -12.31 3.66 -11.95
CA LEU A 214 -12.26 2.22 -11.76
C LEU A 214 -12.17 1.85 -10.27
N ALA A 215 -11.36 2.56 -9.47
CA ALA A 215 -11.26 2.35 -8.04
C ALA A 215 -12.59 2.66 -7.32
N GLY A 216 -13.30 3.71 -7.72
CA GLY A 216 -14.63 4.08 -7.20
C GLY A 216 -15.70 3.05 -7.53
N SER A 217 -15.67 2.42 -8.69
CA SER A 217 -16.60 1.38 -9.09
C SER A 217 -16.37 0.05 -8.36
N THR A 218 -15.17 -0.20 -7.86
CA THR A 218 -14.80 -1.39 -7.08
C THR A 218 -14.88 -1.18 -5.57
N ALA A 219 -15.15 0.05 -5.11
CA ALA A 219 -15.16 0.47 -3.71
C ALA A 219 -16.40 0.01 -2.90
N GLY A 220 -16.82 -1.24 -3.10
CA GLY A 220 -17.56 -1.98 -2.07
C GLY A 220 -16.67 -2.42 -0.91
N ALA A 221 -15.35 -2.24 -0.97
CA ALA A 221 -14.39 -2.70 0.05
C ALA A 221 -13.12 -1.84 0.11
N GLY A 222 -13.12 -0.82 0.97
CA GLY A 222 -11.89 -0.22 1.51
C GLY A 222 -11.27 0.93 0.68
N GLY A 223 -11.55 2.15 1.11
CA GLY A 223 -11.18 3.44 0.48
C GLY A 223 -9.70 3.79 0.25
N GLY A 224 -8.76 2.85 0.27
CA GLY A 224 -7.34 3.13 0.05
C GLY A 224 -6.99 3.47 -1.41
N GLY A 225 -7.65 2.82 -2.38
CA GLY A 225 -7.39 3.09 -3.80
C GLY A 225 -7.80 4.48 -4.26
N SER A 226 -8.81 5.08 -3.66
CA SER A 226 -9.25 6.43 -4.00
C SER A 226 -8.30 7.50 -3.44
N ALA A 227 -7.77 7.33 -2.23
CA ALA A 227 -6.84 8.27 -1.61
C ALA A 227 -5.50 8.37 -2.38
N GLU A 228 -4.96 7.24 -2.80
CA GLU A 228 -3.74 7.19 -3.61
C GLU A 228 -3.95 7.82 -4.98
N ALA A 229 -5.06 7.51 -5.67
CA ALA A 229 -5.37 8.08 -6.97
C ALA A 229 -5.55 9.60 -6.91
N VAL A 230 -6.25 10.10 -5.88
CA VAL A 230 -6.42 11.53 -5.63
C VAL A 230 -5.06 12.21 -5.33
N TYR A 231 -4.23 11.58 -4.51
CA TYR A 231 -2.88 12.05 -4.24
C TYR A 231 -2.04 12.16 -5.53
N ASN A 232 -2.05 11.10 -6.36
CA ASN A 232 -1.31 11.09 -7.63
C ASN A 232 -1.80 12.16 -8.59
N GLN A 233 -3.11 12.41 -8.65
CA GLN A 233 -3.67 13.52 -9.42
C GLN A 233 -3.15 14.89 -8.93
N GLY A 234 -3.09 15.07 -7.61
CA GLY A 234 -2.50 16.26 -7.00
C GLY A 234 -1.04 16.46 -7.41
N VAL A 235 -0.24 15.38 -7.43
CA VAL A 235 1.17 15.42 -7.86
C VAL A 235 1.32 15.86 -9.33
N VAL A 236 0.48 15.34 -10.22
CA VAL A 236 0.50 15.75 -11.64
C VAL A 236 0.15 17.22 -11.80
N LEU A 237 -0.91 17.68 -11.12
CA LEU A 237 -1.33 19.09 -11.14
C LEU A 237 -0.25 20.01 -10.56
N PHE A 238 0.41 19.61 -9.49
CA PHE A 238 1.53 20.36 -8.91
C PHE A 238 2.67 20.50 -9.90
N ASN A 239 3.07 19.41 -10.56
CA ASN A 239 4.14 19.40 -11.55
C ASN A 239 3.77 20.20 -12.81
N ALA A 240 2.48 20.27 -13.13
CA ALA A 240 1.95 21.13 -14.20
C ALA A 240 1.87 22.63 -13.82
N GLY A 241 2.22 22.99 -12.58
CA GLY A 241 2.10 24.36 -12.06
C GLY A 241 0.67 24.79 -11.72
N LYS A 242 -0.31 23.87 -11.79
CA LYS A 242 -1.72 24.10 -11.46
C LYS A 242 -1.96 24.00 -9.94
N TYR A 243 -1.27 24.87 -9.17
CA TYR A 243 -1.20 24.75 -7.71
C TYR A 243 -2.56 24.86 -7.00
N ALA A 244 -3.48 25.70 -7.50
CA ALA A 244 -4.80 25.83 -6.89
C ALA A 244 -5.63 24.53 -7.01
N GLU A 245 -5.55 23.87 -8.16
CA GLU A 245 -6.19 22.58 -8.39
C GLU A 245 -5.50 21.45 -7.59
N ALA A 246 -4.16 21.46 -7.57
CA ALA A 246 -3.36 20.50 -6.78
C ALA A 246 -3.69 20.56 -5.30
N LYS A 247 -3.89 21.77 -4.72
CA LYS A 247 -4.31 21.96 -3.33
C LYS A 247 -5.60 21.19 -3.03
N GLY A 248 -6.63 21.33 -3.85
CA GLY A 248 -7.92 20.63 -3.66
C GLY A 248 -7.76 19.09 -3.65
N GLN A 249 -6.87 18.57 -4.51
CA GLN A 249 -6.60 17.14 -4.52
C GLN A 249 -5.84 16.69 -3.27
N PHE A 250 -4.81 17.42 -2.84
CA PHE A 250 -4.07 17.06 -1.63
C PHE A 250 -4.91 17.21 -0.36
N GLU A 251 -5.80 18.21 -0.26
CA GLU A 251 -6.77 18.31 0.83
C GLU A 251 -7.72 17.10 0.87
N SER A 252 -8.17 16.66 -0.29
CA SER A 252 -9.02 15.45 -0.41
C SER A 252 -8.23 14.20 -0.02
N ALA A 253 -6.97 14.07 -0.45
CA ALA A 253 -6.09 12.95 -0.10
C ALA A 253 -5.83 12.89 1.43
N THR A 254 -5.55 14.03 2.08
CA THR A 254 -5.34 14.09 3.54
C THR A 254 -6.61 13.80 4.34
N LYS A 255 -7.80 14.11 3.82
CA LYS A 255 -9.07 13.72 4.41
C LYS A 255 -9.34 12.23 4.28
N ALA A 256 -9.02 11.64 3.12
CA ALA A 256 -9.21 10.21 2.86
C ALA A 256 -8.22 9.34 3.63
N ASP A 257 -6.96 9.80 3.78
CA ASP A 257 -5.94 9.16 4.60
C ASP A 257 -5.21 10.19 5.46
N PRO A 258 -5.66 10.40 6.72
CA PRO A 258 -5.03 11.35 7.64
C PRO A 258 -3.61 10.96 8.10
N ASN A 259 -3.15 9.76 7.79
CA ASN A 259 -1.79 9.29 8.12
C ASN A 259 -0.84 9.38 6.92
N ASN A 260 -1.28 9.85 5.78
CA ASN A 260 -0.45 10.02 4.60
C ASN A 260 0.48 11.24 4.75
N ALA A 261 1.66 11.02 5.31
CA ALA A 261 2.66 12.07 5.50
C ALA A 261 3.05 12.77 4.19
N ASN A 262 3.15 12.02 3.07
CA ASN A 262 3.49 12.59 1.77
C ASN A 262 2.42 13.56 1.26
N ALA A 263 1.13 13.28 1.53
CA ALA A 263 0.06 14.18 1.14
C ALA A 263 0.14 15.52 1.92
N PHE A 264 0.45 15.48 3.22
CA PHE A 264 0.68 16.69 4.02
C PHE A 264 1.91 17.46 3.56
N TYR A 265 3.01 16.78 3.22
CA TYR A 265 4.19 17.44 2.65
C TYR A 265 3.85 18.17 1.36
N GLN A 266 3.18 17.49 0.42
CA GLN A 266 2.80 18.08 -0.87
C GLN A 266 1.77 19.22 -0.70
N LEU A 267 0.83 19.09 0.23
CA LEU A 267 -0.10 20.18 0.57
C LEU A 267 0.66 21.41 1.10
N GLY A 268 1.63 21.19 1.98
CA GLY A 268 2.50 22.25 2.49
C GLY A 268 3.27 22.97 1.37
N MET A 269 3.91 22.20 0.49
CA MET A 269 4.65 22.74 -0.65
C MET A 269 3.74 23.47 -1.65
N THR A 270 2.52 22.95 -1.84
CA THR A 270 1.51 23.61 -2.70
C THR A 270 1.07 24.95 -2.11
N ASN A 271 0.79 24.99 -0.81
CA ASN A 271 0.43 26.23 -0.13
C ASN A 271 1.56 27.28 -0.15
N LEU A 272 2.83 26.85 -0.07
CA LEU A 272 3.98 27.75 -0.27
C LEU A 272 3.97 28.39 -1.65
N ASN A 273 3.74 27.60 -2.70
CA ASN A 273 3.66 28.12 -4.07
C ASN A 273 2.46 29.08 -4.29
N LEU A 274 1.40 28.93 -3.49
CA LEU A 274 0.23 29.83 -3.49
C LEU A 274 0.40 31.05 -2.56
N GLY A 275 1.52 31.16 -1.83
CA GLY A 275 1.74 32.22 -0.84
C GLY A 275 0.89 32.10 0.43
N GLN A 276 0.26 30.96 0.65
CA GLN A 276 -0.59 30.64 1.80
C GLN A 276 0.27 30.11 2.96
N ILE A 277 1.05 31.02 3.57
CA ILE A 277 2.08 30.65 4.55
C ILE A 277 1.51 29.97 5.81
N PRO A 278 0.40 30.45 6.43
CA PRO A 278 -0.17 29.79 7.60
C PRO A 278 -0.59 28.33 7.35
N GLU A 279 -1.25 28.07 6.21
CA GLU A 279 -1.70 26.75 5.79
C GLU A 279 -0.50 25.85 5.46
N ALA A 280 0.53 26.41 4.84
CA ALA A 280 1.75 25.68 4.55
C ALA A 280 2.43 25.21 5.84
N VAL A 281 2.58 26.07 6.83
CA VAL A 281 3.16 25.74 8.14
C VAL A 281 2.37 24.62 8.82
N SER A 282 1.04 24.74 8.86
CA SER A 282 0.17 23.71 9.47
C SER A 282 0.34 22.33 8.83
N ALA A 283 0.39 22.29 7.49
CA ALA A 283 0.55 21.03 6.76
C ALA A 283 1.95 20.44 6.96
N LEU A 284 3.02 21.25 6.93
CA LEU A 284 4.40 20.80 7.15
C LEU A 284 4.65 20.34 8.59
N GLU A 285 4.03 20.97 9.60
CA GLU A 285 4.08 20.50 10.98
C GLU A 285 3.40 19.13 11.13
N THR A 286 2.30 18.90 10.42
CA THR A 286 1.63 17.60 10.40
C THR A 286 2.51 16.54 9.73
N PHE A 287 3.15 16.87 8.61
CA PHE A 287 4.13 15.99 7.97
C PHE A 287 5.24 15.58 8.95
N LEU A 288 5.84 16.52 9.67
CA LEU A 288 6.91 16.24 10.64
C LEU A 288 6.44 15.35 11.80
N LYS A 289 5.19 15.47 12.23
CA LYS A 289 4.61 14.60 13.26
C LYS A 289 4.43 13.16 12.75
N LEU A 290 4.00 13.01 11.51
CA LEU A 290 3.71 11.71 10.91
C LEU A 290 4.99 10.97 10.46
N ALA A 291 5.98 11.70 9.96
CA ALA A 291 7.20 11.15 9.37
C ALA A 291 8.47 11.89 9.82
N PRO A 292 8.82 11.87 11.12
CA PRO A 292 9.96 12.63 11.66
C PRO A 292 11.32 12.17 11.11
N ASN A 293 11.40 10.95 10.59
CA ASN A 293 12.63 10.35 10.04
C ASN A 293 12.63 10.30 8.50
N ASP A 294 11.66 10.95 7.83
CA ASP A 294 11.69 11.07 6.37
C ASP A 294 12.90 11.91 5.94
N PRO A 295 13.60 11.59 4.84
CA PRO A 295 14.72 12.39 4.35
C PRO A 295 14.39 13.88 4.15
N LYS A 296 13.14 14.22 3.86
CA LYS A 296 12.66 15.61 3.71
C LYS A 296 12.47 16.32 5.07
N ALA A 297 12.34 15.58 6.16
CA ALA A 297 12.00 16.14 7.47
C ALA A 297 13.07 17.14 7.96
N ALA A 298 14.34 16.84 7.77
CA ALA A 298 15.44 17.74 8.16
C ALA A 298 15.36 19.11 7.46
N GLN A 299 15.06 19.11 6.16
CA GLN A 299 14.91 20.35 5.37
C GLN A 299 13.67 21.14 5.83
N VAL A 300 12.56 20.45 6.07
CA VAL A 300 11.33 21.10 6.58
C VAL A 300 11.58 21.72 7.96
N GLN A 301 12.21 20.98 8.89
CA GLN A 301 12.55 21.48 10.22
C GLN A 301 13.43 22.74 10.16
N GLN A 302 14.38 22.79 9.24
CA GLN A 302 15.25 23.96 9.05
C GLN A 302 14.50 25.19 8.53
N SER A 303 13.54 25.01 7.62
CA SER A 303 12.79 26.11 6.99
C SER A 303 11.61 26.61 7.82
N LEU A 304 11.04 25.77 8.67
CA LEU A 304 9.80 26.04 9.41
C LEU A 304 9.87 27.32 10.30
N PRO A 305 10.95 27.60 11.06
CA PRO A 305 11.04 28.82 11.88
C PRO A 305 10.96 30.10 11.06
N ALA A 306 11.57 30.12 9.87
CA ALA A 306 11.49 31.28 8.99
C ALA A 306 10.06 31.50 8.47
N LEU A 307 9.36 30.44 8.09
CA LEU A 307 7.95 30.50 7.66
C LEU A 307 7.04 30.99 8.81
N GLN A 308 7.26 30.52 10.03
CA GLN A 308 6.51 30.95 11.21
C GLN A 308 6.73 32.45 11.54
N GLN A 309 7.93 32.99 11.28
CA GLN A 309 8.19 34.41 11.44
C GLN A 309 7.43 35.28 10.40
N MET A 310 7.18 34.75 9.20
CA MET A 310 6.41 35.46 8.16
C MET A 310 4.93 35.61 8.55
N ILE A 311 4.38 34.72 9.37
CA ILE A 311 2.99 34.77 9.86
C ILE A 311 2.82 35.87 10.94
N LYS A 312 3.90 36.21 11.66
CA LYS A 312 3.85 37.16 12.79
C LYS A 312 4.00 38.62 12.36
N LYS A 313 4.30 38.87 11.10
CA LYS A 313 4.37 40.18 10.52
C LYS A 313 3.11 40.60 9.79
#